data_8a791ffa698a373eb5d6d1129f18d064
#
_entry.id   8a791ffa698a373eb5d6d1129f18d064
#
_cell.length_a   1.000
_cell.length_b   1.000
_cell.length_c   1.000
_cell.angle_alpha   90.00
_cell.angle_beta   90.00
_cell.angle_gamma   90.00
#
_symmetry.space_group_name_H-M   'P 1'
#
loop_
_entity.id
_entity.type
_entity.pdbx_description
1 polymer ?
#
loop_
_entity_poly.entity_id
_entity_poly.type
_entity_poly.pdbx_seq_one_letter_code
_entity_poly.pdbx_strand_id
1 'polypeptide(L)'
;GESEMYVTGPNVIREVTGEDITSAELGGARVQEQAGNIQAVVASEEEAFDYVKDLLAHLPTSTFDAAPVVAAQPDEELDDSALDTFMPDDTNAGYDMMDLLVQLGDDEDLVEVQAGYAENLICAFGRIDGRAVGFVANNPLYLAGCIDADAADKGARFIRTCDAYNIPLVY
;
A
#
# COMPACT_ATOMS: atom_id res chain seq x y z
N GLY A 1 6.90 -3.75 -21.80
CA GLY A 1 6.91 -5.20 -21.75
C GLY A 1 6.01 -5.66 -20.63
N GLU A 2 5.45 -6.83 -20.74
CA GLU A 2 4.66 -7.42 -19.68
C GLU A 2 5.57 -8.25 -18.79
N SER A 3 5.60 -7.96 -17.49
CA SER A 3 6.36 -8.73 -16.52
C SER A 3 5.53 -9.92 -16.04
N GLU A 4 6.19 -11.05 -15.82
CA GLU A 4 5.56 -12.27 -15.32
C GLU A 4 6.36 -12.79 -14.13
N MET A 5 5.66 -13.29 -13.11
CA MET A 5 6.28 -13.90 -11.93
C MET A 5 5.51 -15.16 -11.52
N TYR A 6 6.21 -16.29 -11.45
CA TYR A 6 5.64 -17.53 -10.93
C TYR A 6 6.74 -18.45 -10.39
N VAL A 7 6.40 -19.27 -9.42
CA VAL A 7 7.33 -20.26 -8.84
C VAL A 7 7.51 -21.45 -9.76
N THR A 8 6.42 -21.87 -10.43
CA THR A 8 6.37 -23.02 -11.33
C THR A 8 5.76 -22.61 -12.66
N GLY A 9 6.44 -22.89 -13.76
CA GLY A 9 6.00 -22.50 -15.09
C GLY A 9 4.78 -23.29 -15.61
N PRO A 10 4.06 -22.78 -16.64
CA PRO A 10 2.83 -23.38 -17.16
C PRO A 10 3.00 -24.86 -17.61
N ASN A 11 4.15 -25.20 -18.17
CA ASN A 11 4.40 -26.57 -18.63
C ASN A 11 4.40 -27.57 -17.48
N VAL A 12 4.95 -27.21 -16.32
CA VAL A 12 4.97 -28.09 -15.15
C VAL A 12 3.56 -28.23 -14.57
N ILE A 13 2.76 -27.16 -14.56
CA ILE A 13 1.36 -27.22 -14.15
C ILE A 13 0.59 -28.17 -15.04
N ARG A 14 0.74 -28.07 -16.36
CA ARG A 14 0.11 -28.95 -17.31
C ARG A 14 0.47 -30.43 -17.08
N GLU A 15 1.74 -30.71 -16.78
CA GLU A 15 2.19 -32.09 -16.54
C GLU A 15 1.67 -32.66 -15.20
N VAL A 16 1.54 -31.81 -14.17
CA VAL A 16 1.18 -32.25 -12.81
C VAL A 16 -0.32 -32.26 -12.58
N THR A 17 -1.02 -31.19 -13.01
CA THR A 17 -2.46 -31.01 -12.75
C THR A 17 -3.33 -31.26 -13.97
N GLY A 18 -2.74 -31.27 -15.18
CA GLY A 18 -3.49 -31.35 -16.44
C GLY A 18 -4.14 -30.03 -16.88
N GLU A 19 -3.91 -28.96 -16.17
CA GLU A 19 -4.44 -27.64 -16.51
C GLU A 19 -3.62 -26.98 -17.61
N ASP A 20 -4.31 -26.44 -18.61
CA ASP A 20 -3.70 -25.65 -19.69
C ASP A 20 -3.85 -24.17 -19.38
N ILE A 21 -2.79 -23.54 -18.92
CA ILE A 21 -2.75 -22.15 -18.51
C ILE A 21 -1.61 -21.43 -19.22
N THR A 22 -1.83 -20.20 -19.66
CA THR A 22 -0.77 -19.37 -20.26
C THR A 22 0.10 -18.72 -19.19
N SER A 23 1.33 -18.27 -19.57
CA SER A 23 2.21 -17.54 -18.67
C SER A 23 1.55 -16.28 -18.11
N ALA A 24 0.83 -15.53 -18.95
CA ALA A 24 0.14 -14.32 -18.54
C ALA A 24 -1.01 -14.58 -17.55
N GLU A 25 -1.78 -15.66 -17.76
CA GLU A 25 -2.84 -16.06 -16.82
C GLU A 25 -2.30 -16.59 -15.50
N LEU A 26 -1.11 -17.20 -15.52
CA LEU A 26 -0.47 -17.72 -14.32
C LEU A 26 0.29 -16.64 -13.54
N GLY A 27 1.08 -15.86 -14.23
CA GLY A 27 2.08 -14.98 -13.60
C GLY A 27 2.06 -13.54 -14.04
N GLY A 28 1.07 -13.12 -14.82
CA GLY A 28 0.99 -11.72 -15.26
C GLY A 28 0.88 -10.74 -14.10
N ALA A 29 1.46 -9.55 -14.25
CA ALA A 29 1.58 -8.57 -13.18
C ALA A 29 0.24 -8.30 -12.46
N ARG A 30 -0.85 -8.08 -13.19
CA ARG A 30 -2.17 -7.85 -12.60
C ARG A 30 -2.73 -9.07 -11.86
N VAL A 31 -2.47 -10.28 -12.34
CA VAL A 31 -2.88 -11.53 -11.67
C VAL A 31 -2.15 -11.66 -10.33
N GLN A 32 -0.86 -11.38 -10.32
CA GLN A 32 -0.04 -11.45 -9.11
C GLN A 32 -0.33 -10.30 -8.12
N GLU A 33 -0.74 -9.15 -8.60
CA GLU A 33 -1.24 -8.05 -7.78
C GLU A 33 -2.53 -8.47 -7.06
N GLN A 34 -3.52 -8.96 -7.80
CA GLN A 34 -4.80 -9.41 -7.25
C GLN A 34 -4.68 -10.60 -6.30
N ALA A 35 -3.64 -11.39 -6.46
CA ALA A 35 -3.30 -12.48 -5.54
C ALA A 35 -2.48 -12.03 -4.31
N GLY A 36 -2.15 -10.75 -4.20
CA GLY A 36 -1.38 -10.20 -3.09
C GLY A 36 0.09 -10.63 -3.05
N ASN A 37 0.63 -11.11 -4.17
CA ASN A 37 2.01 -11.61 -4.24
C ASN A 37 3.03 -10.51 -4.54
N ILE A 38 2.61 -9.39 -5.13
CA ILE A 38 3.47 -8.24 -5.43
C ILE A 38 2.92 -6.98 -4.80
N GLN A 39 3.79 -6.01 -4.57
CA GLN A 39 3.47 -4.79 -3.82
C GLN A 39 2.92 -3.67 -4.69
N ALA A 40 3.36 -3.59 -5.95
CA ALA A 40 2.90 -2.57 -6.89
C ALA A 40 3.00 -3.04 -8.34
N VAL A 41 2.13 -2.52 -9.19
CA VAL A 41 2.19 -2.62 -10.65
C VAL A 41 2.33 -1.22 -11.22
N VAL A 42 3.36 -1.02 -12.03
CA VAL A 42 3.68 0.27 -12.64
C VAL A 42 3.74 0.14 -14.16
N ALA A 43 3.60 1.24 -14.88
CA ALA A 43 3.55 1.21 -16.34
C ALA A 43 4.93 1.19 -17.01
N SER A 44 5.98 1.60 -16.30
CA SER A 44 7.34 1.71 -16.85
C SER A 44 8.43 1.35 -15.82
N GLU A 45 9.66 1.12 -16.32
CA GLU A 45 10.84 0.94 -15.46
C GLU A 45 11.17 2.21 -14.67
N GLU A 46 10.92 3.38 -15.25
CA GLU A 46 11.16 4.67 -14.59
C GLU A 46 10.23 4.81 -13.37
N GLU A 47 8.93 4.53 -13.54
CA GLU A 47 7.98 4.51 -12.43
C GLU A 47 8.35 3.47 -11.37
N ALA A 48 8.89 2.30 -11.78
CA ALA A 48 9.35 1.30 -10.82
C ALA A 48 10.52 1.83 -9.98
N PHE A 49 11.47 2.52 -10.60
CA PHE A 49 12.59 3.13 -9.87
C PHE A 49 12.14 4.26 -8.95
N ASP A 50 11.17 5.04 -9.35
CA ASP A 50 10.63 6.11 -8.52
C ASP A 50 9.86 5.52 -7.32
N TYR A 51 8.96 4.57 -7.54
CA TYR A 51 8.29 3.85 -6.46
C TYR A 51 9.26 3.24 -5.43
N VAL A 52 10.36 2.61 -5.90
CA VAL A 52 11.38 2.04 -5.02
C VAL A 52 12.13 3.12 -4.24
N LYS A 53 12.46 4.25 -4.86
CA LYS A 53 13.12 5.37 -4.17
C LYS A 53 12.21 5.97 -3.10
N ASP A 54 10.93 6.18 -3.42
CA ASP A 54 9.95 6.72 -2.49
C ASP A 54 9.73 5.77 -1.32
N LEU A 55 9.61 4.46 -1.58
CA LEU A 55 9.55 3.46 -0.52
C LEU A 55 10.80 3.49 0.37
N LEU A 56 12.00 3.49 -0.23
CA LEU A 56 13.26 3.50 0.52
C LEU A 56 13.48 4.80 1.31
N ALA A 57 12.89 5.91 0.88
CA ALA A 57 12.96 7.17 1.60
C ALA A 57 12.23 7.12 2.97
N HIS A 58 11.30 6.18 3.16
CA HIS A 58 10.59 5.97 4.42
C HIS A 58 11.29 4.97 5.34
N LEU A 59 12.18 4.13 4.81
CA LEU A 59 12.80 3.04 5.55
C LEU A 59 14.20 3.42 6.07
N PRO A 60 14.59 2.97 7.27
CA PRO A 60 15.98 3.09 7.73
C PRO A 60 16.90 2.16 6.91
N THR A 61 18.21 2.43 6.97
CA THR A 61 19.20 1.59 6.28
C THR A 61 19.38 0.22 6.94
N SER A 62 19.00 0.10 8.19
CA SER A 62 19.01 -1.16 8.93
C SER A 62 17.95 -1.17 10.04
N THR A 63 17.59 -2.35 10.53
CA THR A 63 16.64 -2.51 11.65
C THR A 63 17.16 -1.96 12.99
N PHE A 64 18.42 -1.56 13.07
CA PHE A 64 19.03 -0.94 14.25
C PHE A 64 19.01 0.59 14.20
N ASP A 65 18.65 1.15 13.07
CA ASP A 65 18.59 2.60 12.84
C ASP A 65 17.16 3.11 13.01
N ALA A 66 17.01 4.38 13.34
CA ALA A 66 15.71 5.05 13.30
C ALA A 66 15.30 5.33 11.85
N ALA A 67 14.00 5.36 11.58
CA ALA A 67 13.48 5.78 10.28
C ALA A 67 13.95 7.22 9.95
N PRO A 68 14.16 7.54 8.67
CA PRO A 68 14.57 8.89 8.26
C PRO A 68 13.58 9.94 8.73
N VAL A 69 14.10 11.09 9.16
CA VAL A 69 13.31 12.28 9.49
C VAL A 69 13.66 13.36 8.48
N VAL A 70 12.66 13.94 7.84
CA VAL A 70 12.80 15.08 6.92
C VAL A 70 12.34 16.36 7.62
N ALA A 71 12.55 17.51 6.98
CA ALA A 71 12.01 18.76 7.51
C ALA A 71 10.48 18.70 7.44
N ALA A 72 9.83 18.97 8.55
CA ALA A 72 8.37 19.09 8.59
C ALA A 72 7.90 20.36 7.86
N GLN A 73 6.64 20.35 7.41
CA GLN A 73 5.99 21.57 6.94
C GLN A 73 5.88 22.59 8.10
N PRO A 74 6.04 23.91 7.83
CA PRO A 74 5.78 24.91 8.84
C PRO A 74 4.31 24.87 9.30
N ASP A 75 4.06 24.96 10.61
CA ASP A 75 2.70 24.97 11.19
C ASP A 75 1.78 26.04 10.58
N GLU A 76 2.35 27.13 10.07
CA GLU A 76 1.63 28.25 9.43
C GLU A 76 1.02 27.85 8.06
N GLU A 77 1.48 26.76 7.45
CA GLU A 77 1.01 26.23 6.17
C GLU A 77 0.00 25.08 6.33
N LEU A 78 -0.23 24.61 7.57
CA LEU A 78 -1.21 23.56 7.84
C LEU A 78 -2.63 24.14 7.85
N ASP A 79 -3.49 23.64 6.98
CA ASP A 79 -4.91 23.97 6.92
C ASP A 79 -5.78 22.75 7.21
N ASP A 80 -6.20 22.60 8.45
CA ASP A 80 -7.05 21.50 8.90
C ASP A 80 -8.53 21.68 8.54
N SER A 81 -8.91 22.80 7.91
CA SER A 81 -10.33 23.10 7.63
C SER A 81 -11.01 22.07 6.73
N ALA A 82 -10.25 21.40 5.87
CA ALA A 82 -10.74 20.32 5.02
C ALA A 82 -11.18 19.09 5.83
N LEU A 83 -10.52 18.81 6.96
CA LEU A 83 -10.85 17.69 7.84
C LEU A 83 -12.21 17.87 8.54
N ASP A 84 -12.58 19.12 8.87
CA ASP A 84 -13.86 19.43 9.52
C ASP A 84 -15.07 19.06 8.67
N THR A 85 -14.91 19.02 7.35
CA THR A 85 -15.99 18.75 6.38
C THR A 85 -15.77 17.48 5.57
N PHE A 86 -14.72 16.70 5.88
CA PHE A 86 -14.36 15.50 5.13
C PHE A 86 -15.43 14.41 5.20
N MET A 87 -15.99 14.20 6.38
CA MET A 87 -17.00 13.15 6.58
C MET A 87 -18.33 13.56 5.94
N PRO A 88 -18.94 12.71 5.09
CA PRO A 88 -20.24 13.00 4.52
C PRO A 88 -21.33 13.06 5.60
N ASP A 89 -22.28 13.99 5.44
CA ASP A 89 -23.44 14.13 6.34
C ASP A 89 -24.36 12.90 6.29
N ASP A 90 -24.44 12.22 5.14
CA ASP A 90 -25.18 10.98 4.98
C ASP A 90 -24.33 9.80 5.51
N THR A 91 -24.80 9.18 6.56
CA THR A 91 -24.14 8.01 7.19
C THR A 91 -24.06 6.78 6.29
N ASN A 92 -24.79 6.74 5.18
CA ASN A 92 -24.69 5.68 4.17
C ASN A 92 -23.79 6.05 2.99
N ALA A 93 -23.28 7.27 2.91
CA ALA A 93 -22.34 7.66 1.88
C ALA A 93 -20.97 7.10 2.19
N GLY A 94 -20.37 6.39 1.22
CA GLY A 94 -18.98 5.98 1.30
C GLY A 94 -18.06 7.18 1.03
N TYR A 95 -16.84 7.11 1.55
CA TYR A 95 -15.75 8.03 1.25
C TYR A 95 -14.48 7.24 0.97
N ASP A 96 -13.56 7.82 0.20
CA ASP A 96 -12.25 7.20 0.01
C ASP A 96 -11.35 7.54 1.21
N MET A 97 -10.93 6.51 1.92
CA MET A 97 -10.03 6.68 3.07
C MET A 97 -8.66 7.22 2.63
N MET A 98 -8.23 6.95 1.38
CA MET A 98 -6.97 7.49 0.87
C MET A 98 -6.99 9.03 0.84
N ASP A 99 -8.11 9.66 0.49
CA ASP A 99 -8.26 11.11 0.49
C ASP A 99 -8.08 11.70 1.91
N LEU A 100 -8.48 10.96 2.94
CA LEU A 100 -8.24 11.36 4.34
C LEU A 100 -6.77 11.20 4.72
N LEU A 101 -6.14 10.10 4.32
CA LEU A 101 -4.74 9.85 4.66
C LEU A 101 -3.81 10.87 4.00
N VAL A 102 -4.12 11.30 2.77
CA VAL A 102 -3.40 12.39 2.07
C VAL A 102 -3.48 13.70 2.86
N GLN A 103 -4.63 14.01 3.48
CA GLN A 103 -4.79 15.23 4.29
C GLN A 103 -4.13 15.12 5.68
N LEU A 104 -3.92 13.91 6.19
CA LEU A 104 -3.26 13.68 7.48
C LEU A 104 -1.74 13.60 7.37
N GLY A 105 -1.25 13.23 6.19
CA GLY A 105 0.18 13.09 5.93
C GLY A 105 0.82 14.41 5.46
N ASP A 106 2.14 14.47 5.56
CA ASP A 106 2.91 15.60 5.06
C ASP A 106 3.00 15.54 3.51
N ASP A 107 2.83 16.68 2.83
CA ASP A 107 3.14 16.90 1.40
C ASP A 107 2.56 15.84 0.42
N GLU A 108 1.43 15.21 0.75
CA GLU A 108 0.85 14.11 -0.04
C GLU A 108 1.84 12.92 -0.21
N ASP A 109 2.84 12.81 0.65
CA ASP A 109 3.92 11.82 0.59
C ASP A 109 3.43 10.45 1.10
N LEU A 110 2.60 9.79 0.31
CA LEU A 110 2.06 8.46 0.60
C LEU A 110 2.52 7.42 -0.42
N VAL A 111 3.03 6.30 0.08
CA VAL A 111 3.41 5.13 -0.71
C VAL A 111 2.52 3.96 -0.33
N GLU A 112 1.44 3.74 -1.07
CA GLU A 112 0.55 2.60 -0.85
C GLU A 112 1.23 1.29 -1.26
N VAL A 113 1.02 0.26 -0.43
CA VAL A 113 1.52 -1.09 -0.64
C VAL A 113 0.35 -2.01 -0.94
N GLN A 114 0.46 -2.79 -2.01
CA GLN A 114 -0.58 -3.73 -2.46
C GLN A 114 -1.93 -3.04 -2.74
N ALA A 115 -1.92 -1.90 -3.43
CA ALA A 115 -3.12 -1.13 -3.74
C ALA A 115 -4.21 -1.95 -4.45
N GLY A 116 -3.84 -2.86 -5.36
CA GLY A 116 -4.79 -3.74 -6.09
C GLY A 116 -5.14 -5.05 -5.38
N TYR A 117 -4.78 -5.22 -4.10
CA TYR A 117 -5.13 -6.40 -3.30
C TYR A 117 -5.81 -5.98 -2.00
N ALA A 118 -6.94 -6.64 -1.67
CA ALA A 118 -7.71 -6.35 -0.47
C ALA A 118 -7.94 -4.84 -0.28
N GLU A 119 -8.59 -4.20 -1.25
CA GLU A 119 -8.80 -2.74 -1.32
C GLU A 119 -9.66 -2.19 -0.17
N ASN A 120 -10.32 -3.06 0.59
CA ASN A 120 -11.05 -2.77 1.83
C ASN A 120 -10.12 -2.40 3.01
N LEU A 121 -8.80 -2.59 2.87
CA LEU A 121 -7.79 -2.15 3.81
C LEU A 121 -6.66 -1.44 3.07
N ILE A 122 -6.39 -0.19 3.41
CA ILE A 122 -5.24 0.57 2.94
C ILE A 122 -4.06 0.32 3.86
N CYS A 123 -2.91 0.02 3.27
CA CYS A 123 -1.62 -0.03 3.94
C CYS A 123 -0.67 0.89 3.20
N ALA A 124 -0.21 1.95 3.82
CA ALA A 124 0.65 2.95 3.18
C ALA A 124 1.75 3.43 4.13
N PHE A 125 2.92 3.72 3.58
CA PHE A 125 3.94 4.54 4.25
C PHE A 125 3.65 6.01 3.96
N GLY A 126 3.93 6.86 4.91
CA GLY A 126 3.82 8.30 4.78
C GLY A 126 4.61 9.01 5.87
N ARG A 127 4.40 10.31 6.03
CA ARG A 127 5.03 11.08 7.10
C ARG A 127 4.01 11.91 7.86
N ILE A 128 4.31 12.11 9.14
CA ILE A 128 3.65 13.09 10.00
C ILE A 128 4.75 13.85 10.74
N ASP A 129 4.77 15.16 10.61
CA ASP A 129 5.80 16.04 11.20
C ASP A 129 7.22 15.58 10.82
N GLY A 130 7.42 15.26 9.52
CA GLY A 130 8.67 14.80 8.94
C GLY A 130 9.08 13.37 9.31
N ARG A 131 8.29 12.65 10.10
CA ARG A 131 8.60 11.30 10.60
C ARG A 131 7.85 10.24 9.83
N ALA A 132 8.57 9.23 9.35
CA ALA A 132 7.95 8.09 8.69
C ALA A 132 6.98 7.36 9.62
N VAL A 133 5.78 7.10 9.11
CA VAL A 133 4.71 6.33 9.76
C VAL A 133 4.13 5.32 8.79
N GLY A 134 3.55 4.24 9.32
CA GLY A 134 2.75 3.31 8.55
C GLY A 134 1.27 3.52 8.84
N PHE A 135 0.48 3.77 7.82
CA PHE A 135 -0.97 3.87 7.92
C PHE A 135 -1.62 2.51 7.65
N VAL A 136 -2.57 2.13 8.50
CA VAL A 136 -3.42 0.95 8.31
C VAL A 136 -4.86 1.41 8.50
N ALA A 137 -5.61 1.53 7.43
CA ALA A 137 -6.94 2.14 7.48
C ALA A 137 -7.97 1.32 6.71
N ASN A 138 -9.17 1.18 7.27
CA ASN A 138 -10.30 0.58 6.57
C ASN A 138 -10.77 1.51 5.46
N ASN A 139 -11.01 0.96 4.26
CA ASN A 139 -11.59 1.73 3.15
C ASN A 139 -13.08 1.40 2.98
N PRO A 140 -14.00 2.30 3.36
CA PRO A 140 -15.43 2.06 3.27
C PRO A 140 -15.98 1.87 1.86
N LEU A 141 -15.25 2.28 0.83
CA LEU A 141 -15.66 2.09 -0.57
C LEU A 141 -15.67 0.61 -0.98
N TYR A 142 -14.87 -0.22 -0.31
CA TYR A 142 -14.76 -1.64 -0.59
C TYR A 142 -15.24 -2.45 0.61
N LEU A 143 -16.18 -3.36 0.40
CA LEU A 143 -16.78 -4.23 1.43
C LEU A 143 -17.21 -3.46 2.70
N ALA A 144 -17.60 -2.18 2.55
CA ALA A 144 -17.89 -1.27 3.67
C ALA A 144 -16.76 -1.20 4.71
N GLY A 145 -15.51 -1.38 4.30
CA GLY A 145 -14.34 -1.39 5.18
C GLY A 145 -14.23 -2.61 6.12
N CYS A 146 -15.00 -3.68 5.88
CA CYS A 146 -14.91 -4.89 6.68
C CYS A 146 -13.60 -5.62 6.39
N ILE A 147 -12.88 -6.02 7.43
CA ILE A 147 -11.66 -6.81 7.31
C ILE A 147 -12.04 -8.28 7.07
N ASP A 148 -11.73 -8.78 5.89
CA ASP A 148 -11.79 -10.20 5.55
C ASP A 148 -10.42 -10.89 5.70
N ALA A 149 -10.30 -12.13 5.23
CA ALA A 149 -9.05 -12.89 5.36
C ALA A 149 -7.90 -12.25 4.58
N ASP A 150 -8.16 -11.75 3.38
CA ASP A 150 -7.15 -11.13 2.52
C ASP A 150 -6.67 -9.79 3.10
N ALA A 151 -7.60 -8.97 3.59
CA ALA A 151 -7.27 -7.72 4.29
C ALA A 151 -6.47 -7.97 5.58
N ALA A 152 -6.82 -9.02 6.33
CA ALA A 152 -6.08 -9.41 7.52
C ALA A 152 -4.65 -9.85 7.18
N ASP A 153 -4.44 -10.60 6.11
CA ASP A 153 -3.12 -11.02 5.64
C ASP A 153 -2.29 -9.82 5.14
N LYS A 154 -2.90 -8.91 4.36
CA LYS A 154 -2.28 -7.65 3.92
C LYS A 154 -1.80 -6.84 5.11
N GLY A 155 -2.70 -6.57 6.05
CA GLY A 155 -2.40 -5.81 7.27
C GLY A 155 -1.31 -6.47 8.10
N ALA A 156 -1.37 -7.78 8.32
CA ALA A 156 -0.38 -8.52 9.09
C ALA A 156 1.03 -8.47 8.48
N ARG A 157 1.16 -8.52 7.15
CA ARG A 157 2.45 -8.36 6.46
C ARG A 157 3.00 -6.96 6.64
N PHE A 158 2.16 -5.95 6.42
CA PHE A 158 2.54 -4.55 6.54
C PHE A 158 2.96 -4.18 7.97
N ILE A 159 2.18 -4.57 8.98
CA ILE A 159 2.51 -4.37 10.40
C ILE A 159 3.86 -4.99 10.76
N ARG A 160 4.13 -6.24 10.33
CA ARG A 160 5.44 -6.88 10.55
C ARG A 160 6.59 -6.15 9.88
N THR A 161 6.35 -5.56 8.70
CA THR A 161 7.35 -4.74 8.01
C THR A 161 7.63 -3.48 8.82
N CYS A 162 6.61 -2.76 9.26
CA CYS A 162 6.77 -1.58 10.11
C CYS A 162 7.50 -1.90 11.42
N ASP A 163 7.14 -3.00 12.09
CA ASP A 163 7.79 -3.47 13.31
C ASP A 163 9.28 -3.78 13.07
N ALA A 164 9.60 -4.47 11.96
CA ALA A 164 10.99 -4.80 11.62
C ALA A 164 11.88 -3.57 11.36
N TYR A 165 11.29 -2.46 10.92
CA TYR A 165 12.00 -1.21 10.62
C TYR A 165 11.75 -0.10 11.64
N ASN A 166 11.15 -0.40 12.78
CA ASN A 166 10.84 0.57 13.85
C ASN A 166 9.98 1.76 13.38
N ILE A 167 9.06 1.52 12.43
CA ILE A 167 8.15 2.53 11.92
C ILE A 167 6.87 2.50 12.75
N PRO A 168 6.48 3.61 13.40
CA PRO A 168 5.24 3.69 14.17
C PRO A 168 4.02 3.53 13.27
N LEU A 169 2.95 2.96 13.82
CA LEU A 169 1.70 2.71 13.12
C LEU A 169 0.61 3.69 13.55
N VAL A 170 -0.16 4.14 12.57
CA VAL A 170 -1.40 4.90 12.73
C VAL A 170 -2.55 4.04 12.18
N TYR A 171 -3.59 3.84 13.01
CA TYR A 171 -4.78 3.06 12.68
C TYR A 171 -6.01 3.96 12.59
#